data_613a1be90696a419d7e60125e10debe7
#
_entry.id   613a1be90696a419d7e60125e10debe7
#
_cell.length_a   1.000
_cell.length_b   1.000
_cell.length_c   1.000
_cell.angle_alpha   90.00
_cell.angle_beta   90.00
_cell.angle_gamma   90.00
#
_symmetry.space_group_name_H-M   'P 1'
#
loop_
_entity.id
_entity.type
_entity.pdbx_description
1 polymer ?
#
loop_
_entity_poly.entity_id
_entity_poly.type
_entity_poly.pdbx_seq_one_letter_code
_entity_poly.pdbx_strand_id
1 'polypeptide(L)'
;MYKLTEKAVNDFRGIYDYTLMRFGEKQADLYTDALEKFFQTLSEMPDIGLDYDTVPGVKQISFQSHMVFYAVRWKGILIVRILHQQMDSHHHLETI
;
A
#
# COMPACT_ATOMS: atom_id res chain seq x y z
N MET A 1 -12.98 -7.04 0.79
CA MET A 1 -11.96 -7.71 1.63
C MET A 1 -10.56 -7.44 1.08
N TYR A 2 -9.58 -7.27 1.94
CA TYR A 2 -8.20 -7.12 1.50
C TYR A 2 -7.27 -7.89 2.42
N LYS A 3 -6.11 -8.28 1.88
CA LYS A 3 -5.04 -8.91 2.64
C LYS A 3 -3.73 -8.23 2.25
N LEU A 4 -2.73 -8.34 3.12
CA LEU A 4 -1.40 -7.81 2.88
C LEU A 4 -0.41 -8.96 2.79
N THR A 5 0.55 -8.84 1.86
CA THR A 5 1.71 -9.74 1.86
C THR A 5 2.55 -9.48 3.11
N GLU A 6 3.46 -10.38 3.43
CA GLU A 6 4.39 -10.17 4.54
C GLU A 6 5.21 -8.88 4.36
N LYS A 7 5.67 -8.61 3.14
CA LYS A 7 6.41 -7.38 2.84
C LYS A 7 5.54 -6.14 3.03
N ALA A 8 4.26 -6.22 2.64
CA ALA A 8 3.33 -5.10 2.82
C ALA A 8 3.03 -4.86 4.30
N VAL A 9 2.95 -5.93 5.11
CA VAL A 9 2.78 -5.78 6.56
C VAL A 9 3.99 -5.05 7.14
N ASN A 10 5.20 -5.42 6.72
CA ASN A 10 6.40 -4.73 7.17
C ASN A 10 6.44 -3.28 6.71
N ASP A 11 6.01 -3.00 5.48
CA ASP A 11 5.89 -1.63 4.98
C ASP A 11 4.92 -0.82 5.86
N PHE A 12 3.78 -1.40 6.19
CA PHE A 12 2.76 -0.74 7.02
C PHE A 12 3.32 -0.39 8.41
N ARG A 13 4.01 -1.34 9.03
CA ARG A 13 4.66 -1.10 10.34
C ARG A 13 5.69 0.01 10.25
N GLY A 14 6.49 0.00 9.19
CA GLY A 14 7.49 1.05 8.97
C GLY A 14 6.86 2.43 8.82
N ILE A 15 5.73 2.51 8.14
CA ILE A 15 4.98 3.77 7.99
C ILE A 15 4.51 4.26 9.36
N TYR A 16 3.97 3.36 10.18
CA TYR A 16 3.53 3.72 11.53
C TYR A 16 4.70 4.23 12.37
N ASP A 17 5.79 3.48 12.38
CA ASP A 17 6.97 3.82 13.19
C ASP A 17 7.59 5.16 12.76
N TYR A 18 7.71 5.37 11.46
CA TYR A 18 8.25 6.61 10.93
C TYR A 18 7.36 7.80 11.31
N THR A 19 6.06 7.65 11.14
CA THR A 19 5.11 8.71 11.44
C THR A 19 5.09 9.01 12.94
N LEU A 20 5.17 7.96 13.75
CA LEU A 20 5.23 8.08 15.21
C LEU A 20 6.44 8.91 15.64
N MET A 21 7.60 8.61 15.08
CA MET A 21 8.83 9.32 15.41
C MET A 21 8.83 10.77 14.97
N ARG A 22 8.25 11.06 13.82
CA ARG A 22 8.29 12.40 13.25
C ARG A 22 7.16 13.29 13.72
N PHE A 23 5.98 12.74 13.94
CA PHE A 23 4.77 13.52 14.15
C PHE A 23 3.97 13.14 15.40
N GLY A 24 4.35 12.07 16.08
CA GLY A 24 3.71 11.62 17.29
C GLY A 24 2.61 10.60 17.08
N GLU A 25 2.13 10.06 18.21
CA GLU A 25 1.18 8.93 18.21
C GLU A 25 -0.14 9.26 17.54
N LYS A 26 -0.69 10.44 17.81
CA LYS A 26 -1.98 10.83 17.23
C LYS A 26 -1.94 10.84 15.72
N GLN A 27 -0.89 11.42 15.15
CA GLN A 27 -0.75 11.48 13.69
C GLN A 27 -0.49 10.10 13.10
N ALA A 28 0.29 9.26 13.79
CA ALA A 28 0.54 7.90 13.34
C ALA A 28 -0.76 7.10 13.27
N ASP A 29 -1.60 7.20 14.30
CA ASP A 29 -2.89 6.53 14.34
C ASP A 29 -3.82 7.03 13.23
N LEU A 30 -3.90 8.35 13.05
CA LEU A 30 -4.75 8.93 12.02
C LEU A 30 -4.34 8.50 10.63
N TYR A 31 -3.04 8.49 10.35
CA TYR A 31 -2.56 8.15 9.01
C TYR A 31 -2.80 6.68 8.69
N THR A 32 -2.48 5.80 9.63
CA THR A 32 -2.65 4.36 9.39
C THR A 32 -4.12 3.95 9.37
N ASP A 33 -4.97 4.58 10.18
CA ASP A 33 -6.42 4.35 10.11
C ASP A 33 -6.97 4.77 8.74
N ALA A 34 -6.53 5.92 8.24
CA ALA A 34 -6.95 6.39 6.92
C ALA A 34 -6.47 5.44 5.81
N LEU A 35 -5.26 4.93 5.95
CA LEU A 35 -4.70 3.98 4.98
C LEU A 35 -5.49 2.67 4.96
N GLU A 36 -5.87 2.16 6.13
CA GLU A 36 -6.69 0.94 6.21
C GLU A 36 -8.06 1.15 5.59
N LYS A 37 -8.68 2.30 5.83
CA LYS A 37 -9.97 2.63 5.19
C LYS A 37 -9.82 2.72 3.68
N PHE A 38 -8.70 3.24 3.22
CA PHE A 38 -8.39 3.30 1.79
C PHE A 38 -8.29 1.89 1.20
N PHE A 39 -7.62 0.96 1.90
CA PHE A 39 -7.55 -0.42 1.43
C PHE A 39 -8.93 -1.05 1.30
N GLN A 40 -9.82 -0.79 2.27
CA GLN A 40 -11.18 -1.31 2.21
C GLN A 40 -11.92 -0.74 1.00
N THR A 41 -11.83 0.57 0.78
CA THR A 41 -12.44 1.20 -0.39
C THR A 41 -11.88 0.62 -1.68
N LEU A 42 -10.56 0.44 -1.74
CA LEU A 42 -9.88 -0.11 -2.92
C LEU A 42 -10.35 -1.55 -3.21
N SER A 43 -10.59 -2.32 -2.16
CA SER A 43 -11.08 -3.70 -2.33
C SER A 43 -12.48 -3.75 -2.93
N GLU A 44 -13.27 -2.68 -2.73
CA GLU A 44 -14.62 -2.58 -3.29
C GLU A 44 -14.63 -2.00 -4.69
N MET A 45 -13.56 -1.30 -5.08
CA MET A 45 -13.40 -0.71 -6.41
C MET A 45 -12.01 -1.07 -6.97
N PRO A 46 -11.75 -2.35 -7.22
CA PRO A 46 -10.38 -2.80 -7.49
C PRO A 46 -9.80 -2.32 -8.83
N ASP A 47 -10.64 -1.82 -9.72
CA ASP A 47 -10.19 -1.41 -11.05
C ASP A 47 -9.78 0.06 -11.12
N ILE A 48 -9.84 0.82 -10.02
CA ILE A 48 -9.51 2.25 -10.06
C ILE A 48 -8.01 2.52 -10.18
N GLY A 49 -7.15 1.56 -9.81
CA GLY A 49 -5.72 1.70 -9.97
C GLY A 49 -5.28 1.50 -11.42
N LEU A 50 -4.07 1.94 -11.70
CA LEU A 50 -3.46 1.78 -13.02
C LEU A 50 -2.60 0.53 -13.05
N ASP A 51 -2.54 -0.13 -14.19
CA ASP A 51 -1.67 -1.28 -14.35
C ASP A 51 -0.21 -0.86 -14.16
N TYR A 52 0.55 -1.68 -13.45
CA TYR A 52 1.97 -1.46 -13.27
C TYR A 52 2.72 -2.35 -14.28
N ASP A 53 3.28 -1.72 -15.29
CA ASP A 53 3.83 -2.44 -16.44
C ASP A 53 4.96 -3.40 -16.09
N THR A 54 5.74 -3.06 -15.07
CA THR A 54 6.91 -3.85 -14.70
C THR A 54 6.55 -5.21 -14.11
N VAL A 55 5.43 -5.31 -13.40
CA VAL A 55 5.00 -6.56 -12.78
C VAL A 55 3.59 -6.89 -13.25
N PRO A 56 3.45 -7.87 -14.15
CA PRO A 56 2.12 -8.25 -14.66
C PRO A 56 1.16 -8.64 -13.52
N GLY A 57 -0.09 -8.19 -13.65
CA GLY A 57 -1.12 -8.49 -12.66
C GLY A 57 -1.12 -7.59 -11.43
N VAL A 58 -0.21 -6.63 -11.37
CA VAL A 58 -0.14 -5.67 -10.26
C VAL A 58 -0.61 -4.31 -10.74
N LYS A 59 -1.44 -3.66 -9.92
CA LYS A 59 -1.90 -2.30 -10.14
C LYS A 59 -1.27 -1.37 -9.12
N GLN A 60 -1.26 -0.07 -9.43
CA GLN A 60 -0.71 0.94 -8.54
C GLN A 60 -1.71 2.09 -8.37
N ILE A 61 -1.73 2.66 -7.18
CA ILE A 61 -2.54 3.84 -6.88
C ILE A 61 -1.88 4.62 -5.76
N SER A 62 -1.89 5.94 -5.88
CA SER A 62 -1.28 6.78 -4.84
C SER A 62 -2.24 7.03 -3.69
N PHE A 63 -1.67 7.10 -2.49
CA PHE A 63 -2.37 7.52 -1.28
C PHE A 63 -1.44 8.44 -0.50
N GLN A 64 -1.74 9.73 -0.46
CA GLN A 64 -0.89 10.71 0.22
C GLN A 64 0.56 10.63 -0.30
N SER A 65 1.50 10.39 0.60
CA SER A 65 2.92 10.29 0.25
C SER A 65 3.35 8.89 -0.22
N HIS A 66 2.42 7.96 -0.29
CA HIS A 66 2.74 6.55 -0.58
C HIS A 66 2.10 6.08 -1.87
N MET A 67 2.69 5.04 -2.44
CA MET A 67 2.14 4.33 -3.58
C MET A 67 1.78 2.93 -3.12
N VAL A 68 0.53 2.55 -3.35
CA VAL A 68 0.02 1.22 -3.00
C VAL A 68 0.05 0.35 -4.24
N PHE A 69 0.71 -0.80 -4.13
CA PHE A 69 0.76 -1.81 -5.20
C PHE A 69 -0.09 -3.00 -4.77
N TYR A 70 -1.03 -3.39 -5.62
CA TYR A 70 -1.97 -4.44 -5.27
C TYR A 70 -2.33 -5.29 -6.48
N ALA A 71 -2.77 -6.51 -6.20
CA ALA A 71 -3.28 -7.42 -7.21
C ALA A 71 -4.74 -7.73 -6.92
N VAL A 72 -5.55 -7.81 -7.97
CA VAL A 72 -6.95 -8.18 -7.83
C VAL A 72 -7.03 -9.70 -7.63
N ARG A 73 -7.79 -10.10 -6.62
CA ARG A 73 -8.01 -11.51 -6.30
C ARG A 73 -9.50 -11.79 -6.21
N TRP A 74 -9.88 -13.06 -6.23
CA TRP A 74 -11.25 -13.40 -6.03
C TRP A 74 -11.72 -12.89 -4.67
N LYS A 75 -12.79 -12.15 -4.65
CA LYS A 75 -13.40 -11.54 -3.45
C LYS A 75 -12.57 -10.45 -2.78
N GLY A 76 -11.68 -9.81 -3.52
CA GLY A 76 -10.97 -8.69 -2.95
C GLY A 76 -9.64 -8.42 -3.62
N ILE A 77 -8.71 -7.89 -2.84
CA ILE A 77 -7.38 -7.53 -3.33
C ILE A 77 -6.31 -8.03 -2.38
N LEU A 78 -5.11 -8.17 -2.92
CA LEU A 78 -3.91 -8.45 -2.15
C LEU A 78 -3.00 -7.24 -2.27
N ILE A 79 -2.73 -6.58 -1.14
CA ILE A 79 -1.78 -5.46 -1.09
C ILE A 79 -0.38 -6.05 -1.13
N VAL A 80 0.36 -5.76 -2.18
CA VAL A 80 1.67 -6.36 -2.45
C VAL A 80 2.78 -5.56 -1.78
N ARG A 81 2.78 -4.24 -1.93
CA ARG A 81 3.73 -3.33 -1.31
C ARG A 81 3.08 -1.97 -1.05
N ILE A 82 3.63 -1.25 -0.06
CA ILE A 82 3.28 0.14 0.21
C ILE A 82 4.58 0.91 0.30
N LEU A 83 4.90 1.69 -0.72
CA LEU A 83 6.20 2.36 -0.81
C LEU A 83 6.02 3.87 -0.82
N HIS A 84 6.96 4.57 -0.19
CA HIS A 84 6.99 6.03 -0.28
C HIS A 84 7.21 6.42 -1.73
N GLN A 85 6.55 7.47 -2.20
CA GLN A 85 6.61 7.86 -3.62
C GLN A 85 8.02 8.21 -4.10
N GLN A 86 8.93 8.56 -3.20
CA GLN A 86 10.31 8.87 -3.55
C GLN A 86 11.21 7.63 -3.61
N MET A 87 10.67 6.44 -3.27
CA MET A 87 11.43 5.20 -3.36
C MET A 87 11.44 4.70 -4.81
N ASP A 88 12.52 4.00 -5.18
CA ASP A 88 12.58 3.34 -6.48
C ASP A 88 11.71 2.09 -6.45
N SER A 89 10.45 2.22 -6.86
CA SER A 89 9.51 1.12 -6.85
C SER A 89 9.94 -0.03 -7.76
N HIS A 90 10.58 0.29 -8.88
CA HIS A 90 11.06 -0.72 -9.82
C HIS A 90 12.05 -1.66 -9.11
N HIS A 91 13.01 -1.10 -8.39
CA HIS A 91 13.99 -1.90 -7.65
C HIS A 91 13.33 -2.76 -6.57
N HIS A 92 12.42 -2.16 -5.80
CA HIS A 92 11.76 -2.87 -4.69
C HIS A 92 10.81 -3.96 -5.17
N LEU A 93 10.17 -3.79 -6.31
CA LEU A 93 9.18 -4.74 -6.80
C LEU A 93 9.78 -5.91 -7.58
N GLU A 94 11.00 -5.78 -8.07
CA GLU A 94 11.67 -6.87 -8.78
C GLU A 94 11.88 -8.11 -7.91
N THR A 95 11.88 -7.95 -6.61
CA THR A 95 12.15 -9.04 -5.66
C THR A 95 10.89 -9.67 -5.07
N ILE A 96 9.74 -9.32 -5.59
CA ILE A 96 8.44 -9.84 -5.10
C ILE A 96 8.21 -11.28 -5.56
#